data_0789cb22aa214ebd8bd0eb25f475714c
#
_entry.id   0789cb22aa214ebd8bd0eb25f475714c
#
_cell.length_a   1.000
_cell.length_b   1.000
_cell.length_c   1.000
_cell.angle_alpha   90.00
_cell.angle_beta   90.00
_cell.angle_gamma   90.00
#
_symmetry.space_group_name_H-M   'P 1'
#
loop_
_entity.id
_entity.type
_entity.pdbx_description
1 polymer ?
#
loop_
_entity_poly.entity_id
_entity_poly.type
_entity_poly.pdbx_seq_one_letter_code
_entity_poly.pdbx_strand_id
1 'polypeptide(L)'
;MKTDNLISAAPLDRRELAPGVQLCFTRLDAPLCPPPLDWPRLLVFDFCRSGRRAIPDGAQYAIVTEGHAAVSFAVPGADFYLPGSQYEALQLFIDPDAVQADSFLTLMGLEIGGIADYFCRGGVHCCPMSDAITAIVDEVWDDAAYAAPGELRSAAVRLLYELLRLPDEADTARCPARQVECVREAETLGLQDLSVRRPARELADHFGLSESGFKLYCQNVLGEGYLAYFRRRRLEKAAELLRTTPQRVQDIAAQVGYESQGRFAQAFYDQFRLTPLEYRRLSK
;
A
#
# COMPACT_ATOMS: atom_id res chain seq x y z
N MET A 1 -25.42 9.16 0.04
CA MET A 1 -24.35 8.16 0.18
C MET A 1 -23.36 8.71 1.19
N LYS A 2 -23.23 8.05 2.32
CA LYS A 2 -22.37 8.48 3.41
C LYS A 2 -20.91 8.39 2.94
N THR A 3 -20.22 9.53 2.94
CA THR A 3 -18.77 9.57 2.84
C THR A 3 -18.22 9.01 4.13
N ASP A 4 -17.97 7.71 4.14
CA ASP A 4 -17.21 7.11 5.21
C ASP A 4 -15.83 7.74 5.23
N ASN A 5 -15.49 8.27 6.39
CA ASN A 5 -14.15 8.76 6.71
C ASN A 5 -13.13 7.69 6.33
N LEU A 6 -12.33 7.97 5.30
CA LEU A 6 -11.24 7.13 4.82
C LEU A 6 -10.02 7.15 5.76
N ILE A 7 -10.28 7.01 7.05
CA ILE A 7 -9.28 6.64 8.06
C ILE A 7 -9.76 5.32 8.67
N SER A 8 -10.08 4.36 7.82
CA SER A 8 -10.18 2.98 8.26
C SER A 8 -8.89 2.29 7.82
N ALA A 9 -8.04 2.03 8.79
CA ALA A 9 -6.85 1.21 8.61
C ALA A 9 -7.18 -0.28 8.39
N ALA A 10 -8.41 -0.61 8.07
CA ALA A 10 -8.86 -1.96 7.81
C ALA A 10 -8.83 -2.27 6.31
N PRO A 11 -8.60 -3.52 5.90
CA PRO A 11 -8.82 -3.97 4.54
C PRO A 11 -10.21 -3.58 4.06
N LEU A 12 -10.34 -3.28 2.78
CA LEU A 12 -11.63 -2.90 2.19
C LEU A 12 -12.67 -3.99 2.40
N ASP A 13 -12.28 -5.25 2.23
CA ASP A 13 -13.13 -6.41 2.40
C ASP A 13 -12.28 -7.62 2.80
N ARG A 14 -12.74 -8.36 3.83
CA ARG A 14 -12.12 -9.60 4.29
C ARG A 14 -13.09 -10.75 4.13
N ARG A 15 -12.63 -11.80 3.49
CA ARG A 15 -13.39 -13.03 3.25
C ARG A 15 -12.70 -14.21 3.91
N GLU A 16 -13.34 -14.83 4.89
CA GLU A 16 -12.87 -16.08 5.44
C GLU A 16 -13.11 -17.21 4.43
N LEU A 17 -12.03 -17.90 4.05
CA LEU A 17 -12.08 -19.01 3.10
C LEU A 17 -12.14 -20.36 3.82
N ALA A 18 -11.46 -20.45 4.96
CA ALA A 18 -11.45 -21.60 5.88
C ALA A 18 -10.89 -21.14 7.24
N PRO A 19 -10.99 -21.92 8.31
CA PRO A 19 -10.29 -21.65 9.55
C PRO A 19 -8.80 -21.40 9.30
N GLY A 20 -8.30 -20.23 9.77
CA GLY A 20 -6.92 -19.82 9.56
C GLY A 20 -6.57 -19.33 8.15
N VAL A 21 -7.55 -19.16 7.24
CA VAL A 21 -7.29 -18.68 5.86
C VAL A 21 -8.27 -17.56 5.50
N GLN A 22 -7.74 -16.38 5.22
CA GLN A 22 -8.55 -15.22 4.80
C GLN A 22 -7.96 -14.58 3.54
N LEU A 23 -8.84 -14.17 2.64
CA LEU A 23 -8.52 -13.32 1.50
C LEU A 23 -8.97 -11.89 1.80
N CYS A 24 -8.11 -10.93 1.52
CA CYS A 24 -8.34 -9.53 1.85
C CYS A 24 -8.10 -8.64 0.63
N PHE A 25 -9.09 -7.80 0.35
CA PHE A 25 -8.99 -6.72 -0.63
C PHE A 25 -8.58 -5.45 0.10
N THR A 26 -7.34 -5.07 0.00
CA THR A 26 -6.78 -3.90 0.68
C THR A 26 -6.74 -2.71 -0.25
N ARG A 27 -7.41 -1.61 0.11
CA ARG A 27 -7.33 -0.32 -0.56
C ARG A 27 -7.20 0.76 0.49
N LEU A 28 -6.04 1.39 0.58
CA LEU A 28 -5.70 2.34 1.63
C LEU A 28 -5.13 3.63 1.04
N ASP A 29 -5.47 4.75 1.67
CA ASP A 29 -4.94 6.08 1.39
C ASP A 29 -4.40 6.69 2.71
N ALA A 30 -3.47 5.99 3.32
CA ALA A 30 -2.83 6.39 4.57
C ALA A 30 -1.42 5.78 4.65
N PRO A 31 -0.46 6.46 5.29
CA PRO A 31 0.92 5.98 5.37
C PRO A 31 1.09 4.76 6.28
N LEU A 32 0.13 4.49 7.15
CA LEU A 32 0.17 3.38 8.11
C LEU A 32 -1.14 2.63 8.14
N CYS A 33 -1.04 1.32 8.27
CA CYS A 33 -2.16 0.43 8.49
C CYS A 33 -1.75 -0.61 9.54
N PRO A 34 -2.50 -0.77 10.64
CA PRO A 34 -2.28 -1.89 11.54
C PRO A 34 -2.50 -3.22 10.79
N PRO A 35 -1.85 -4.30 11.23
CA PRO A 35 -2.08 -5.61 10.63
C PRO A 35 -3.57 -5.98 10.79
N PRO A 36 -4.18 -6.57 9.76
CA PRO A 36 -5.62 -6.85 9.77
C PRO A 36 -6.00 -7.96 10.76
N LEU A 37 -5.05 -8.75 11.20
CA LEU A 37 -5.23 -9.91 12.06
C LEU A 37 -4.10 -9.95 13.10
N ASP A 38 -4.47 -10.28 14.32
CA ASP A 38 -3.54 -10.49 15.44
C ASP A 38 -3.28 -12.00 15.63
N TRP A 39 -2.80 -12.63 14.57
CA TRP A 39 -2.40 -14.04 14.63
C TRP A 39 -0.92 -14.16 15.00
N PRO A 40 -0.56 -15.08 15.90
CA PRO A 40 0.82 -15.24 16.38
C PRO A 40 1.84 -15.52 15.25
N ARG A 41 1.40 -16.22 14.22
CA ARG A 41 2.19 -16.55 13.03
C ARG A 41 1.41 -16.21 11.77
N LEU A 42 1.20 -14.90 11.53
CA LEU A 42 0.51 -14.46 10.33
C LEU A 42 1.44 -14.53 9.11
N LEU A 43 1.23 -15.51 8.25
CA LEU A 43 1.84 -15.60 6.93
C LEU A 43 1.02 -14.77 5.94
N VAL A 44 1.68 -13.85 5.26
CA VAL A 44 1.07 -12.92 4.32
C VAL A 44 1.61 -13.18 2.92
N PHE A 45 0.72 -13.50 1.99
CA PHE A 45 0.97 -13.43 0.56
C PHE A 45 0.34 -12.13 0.06
N ASP A 46 1.15 -11.27 -0.49
CA ASP A 46 0.78 -9.91 -0.87
C ASP A 46 0.95 -9.74 -2.38
N PHE A 47 -0.12 -9.45 -3.09
CA PHE A 47 -0.13 -9.23 -4.54
C PHE A 47 -0.46 -7.76 -4.79
N CYS A 48 0.59 -6.93 -4.95
CA CYS A 48 0.48 -5.49 -5.05
C CYS A 48 -0.02 -5.05 -6.42
N ARG A 49 -1.23 -4.46 -6.46
CA ARG A 49 -1.83 -3.88 -7.67
C ARG A 49 -1.38 -2.44 -7.91
N SER A 50 -1.25 -1.66 -6.86
CA SER A 50 -0.73 -0.29 -6.96
C SER A 50 -0.14 0.19 -5.63
N GLY A 51 0.75 1.17 -5.72
CA GLY A 51 1.38 1.77 -4.54
C GLY A 51 2.59 0.99 -4.04
N ARG A 52 2.88 1.14 -2.76
CA ARG A 52 4.07 0.57 -2.12
C ARG A 52 3.79 0.11 -0.69
N ARG A 53 4.45 -0.96 -0.28
CA ARG A 53 4.49 -1.44 1.10
C ARG A 53 5.91 -1.70 1.53
N ALA A 54 6.29 -1.20 2.70
CA ALA A 54 7.57 -1.50 3.34
C ALA A 54 7.37 -2.60 4.38
N ILE A 55 8.02 -3.73 4.19
CA ILE A 55 7.95 -4.91 5.07
C ILE A 55 9.25 -5.00 5.85
N PRO A 56 9.23 -5.01 7.21
CA PRO A 56 10.42 -5.20 8.02
C PRO A 56 11.12 -6.51 7.70
N ASP A 57 12.45 -6.48 7.51
CA ASP A 57 13.28 -7.63 7.17
C ASP A 57 14.65 -7.52 7.85
N GLY A 58 14.71 -7.88 9.10
CA GLY A 58 15.89 -7.70 9.94
C GLY A 58 16.27 -6.23 10.13
N ALA A 59 17.47 -5.84 9.71
CA ALA A 59 17.96 -4.46 9.77
C ALA A 59 17.57 -3.60 8.56
N GLN A 60 16.73 -4.13 7.68
CA GLN A 60 16.30 -3.49 6.44
C GLN A 60 14.77 -3.60 6.28
N TYR A 61 14.27 -3.01 5.23
CA TYR A 61 12.91 -3.20 4.74
C TYR A 61 12.93 -3.69 3.30
N ALA A 62 12.10 -4.67 3.00
CA ALA A 62 11.75 -5.02 1.64
C ALA A 62 10.67 -4.06 1.15
N ILE A 63 10.85 -3.45 -0.02
CA ILE A 63 9.87 -2.54 -0.62
C ILE A 63 9.13 -3.29 -1.72
N VAL A 64 7.89 -3.65 -1.44
CA VAL A 64 6.96 -4.21 -2.43
C VAL A 64 6.34 -3.08 -3.23
N THR A 65 6.31 -3.22 -4.54
CA THR A 65 5.78 -2.21 -5.47
C THR A 65 4.74 -2.82 -6.39
N GLU A 66 4.03 -1.97 -7.12
CA GLU A 66 3.09 -2.39 -8.16
C GLU A 66 3.68 -3.48 -9.07
N GLY A 67 2.90 -4.50 -9.37
CA GLY A 67 3.31 -5.63 -10.20
C GLY A 67 4.19 -6.67 -9.50
N HIS A 68 4.38 -6.56 -8.18
CA HIS A 68 5.15 -7.54 -7.40
C HIS A 68 4.28 -8.30 -6.41
N ALA A 69 4.66 -9.55 -6.18
CA ALA A 69 4.17 -10.35 -5.05
C ALA A 69 5.22 -10.40 -3.95
N ALA A 70 4.77 -10.50 -2.70
CA ALA A 70 5.64 -10.75 -1.56
C ALA A 70 5.09 -11.84 -0.66
N VAL A 71 5.98 -12.59 -0.04
CA VAL A 71 5.65 -13.57 1.00
C VAL A 71 6.47 -13.26 2.23
N SER A 72 5.81 -13.12 3.37
CA SER A 72 6.47 -12.80 4.64
C SER A 72 5.64 -13.24 5.83
N PHE A 73 6.28 -13.47 6.95
CA PHE A 73 5.58 -13.43 8.22
C PHE A 73 5.39 -11.97 8.65
N ALA A 74 4.19 -11.63 9.12
CA ALA A 74 3.95 -10.34 9.72
C ALA A 74 4.71 -10.25 11.06
N VAL A 75 5.30 -9.08 11.33
CA VAL A 75 5.92 -8.81 12.63
C VAL A 75 4.79 -8.46 13.62
N PRO A 76 4.62 -9.25 14.71
CA PRO A 76 3.57 -8.99 15.68
C PRO A 76 3.62 -7.56 16.24
N GLY A 77 2.48 -6.88 16.27
CA GLY A 77 2.37 -5.52 16.81
C GLY A 77 2.98 -4.41 15.95
N ALA A 78 3.54 -4.73 14.78
CA ALA A 78 4.03 -3.72 13.85
C ALA A 78 2.93 -3.27 12.89
N ASP A 79 2.87 -1.97 12.63
CA ASP A 79 2.01 -1.41 11.59
C ASP A 79 2.55 -1.75 10.19
N PHE A 80 1.65 -1.88 9.24
CA PHE A 80 2.01 -1.90 7.83
C PHE A 80 2.34 -0.48 7.39
N TYR A 81 3.59 -0.21 7.08
CA TYR A 81 3.98 1.08 6.51
C TYR A 81 3.78 1.07 5.00
N LEU A 82 3.05 2.07 4.53
CA LEU A 82 2.66 2.24 3.13
C LEU A 82 3.30 3.53 2.58
N PRO A 83 4.53 3.44 2.07
CA PRO A 83 5.20 4.61 1.50
C PRO A 83 4.39 5.23 0.37
N GLY A 84 4.22 6.55 0.42
CA GLY A 84 3.40 7.24 -0.57
C GLY A 84 1.92 7.27 -0.23
N SER A 85 1.48 6.61 0.85
CA SER A 85 0.12 6.63 1.41
C SER A 85 -0.98 6.13 0.47
N GLN A 86 -0.64 5.39 -0.58
CA GLN A 86 -1.60 4.73 -1.46
C GLN A 86 -1.18 3.28 -1.63
N TYR A 87 -2.13 2.37 -1.45
CA TYR A 87 -1.85 0.95 -1.57
C TYR A 87 -3.11 0.18 -1.94
N GLU A 88 -3.03 -0.59 -3.01
CA GLU A 88 -4.03 -1.57 -3.39
C GLU A 88 -3.36 -2.93 -3.58
N ALA A 89 -3.89 -3.94 -2.89
CA ALA A 89 -3.38 -5.29 -2.99
C ALA A 89 -4.46 -6.34 -2.71
N LEU A 90 -4.37 -7.46 -3.39
CA LEU A 90 -5.03 -8.68 -2.97
C LEU A 90 -4.06 -9.41 -2.02
N GLN A 91 -4.52 -9.71 -0.81
CA GLN A 91 -3.69 -10.34 0.21
C GLN A 91 -4.33 -11.64 0.68
N LEU A 92 -3.52 -12.70 0.75
CA LEU A 92 -3.92 -13.96 1.37
C LEU A 92 -3.22 -14.07 2.73
N PHE A 93 -4.02 -14.10 3.79
CA PHE A 93 -3.56 -14.26 5.16
C PHE A 93 -3.77 -15.70 5.59
N ILE A 94 -2.72 -16.34 6.06
CA ILE A 94 -2.75 -17.73 6.51
C ILE A 94 -2.11 -17.82 7.89
N ASP A 95 -2.80 -18.48 8.82
CA ASP A 95 -2.22 -19.00 10.04
C ASP A 95 -1.80 -20.46 9.79
N PRO A 96 -0.51 -20.75 9.62
CA PRO A 96 -0.05 -22.11 9.32
C PRO A 96 -0.42 -23.14 10.40
N ASP A 97 -0.57 -22.67 11.65
CA ASP A 97 -0.88 -23.55 12.80
C ASP A 97 -2.38 -23.86 12.90
N ALA A 98 -3.24 -23.06 12.24
CA ALA A 98 -4.69 -23.24 12.22
C ALA A 98 -5.18 -24.02 10.97
N VAL A 99 -4.36 -24.16 9.92
CA VAL A 99 -4.74 -24.90 8.71
C VAL A 99 -4.83 -26.39 9.01
N GLN A 100 -6.04 -26.93 8.89
CA GLN A 100 -6.33 -28.34 9.20
C GLN A 100 -6.04 -29.26 8.00
N ALA A 101 -5.91 -30.57 8.26
CA ALA A 101 -5.64 -31.58 7.24
C ALA A 101 -6.76 -31.69 6.18
N ASP A 102 -7.98 -31.33 6.53
CA ASP A 102 -9.15 -31.29 5.63
C ASP A 102 -9.39 -29.92 5.00
N SER A 103 -8.49 -28.96 5.22
CA SER A 103 -8.56 -27.66 4.55
C SER A 103 -8.47 -27.82 3.04
N PHE A 104 -9.19 -26.99 2.29
CA PHE A 104 -9.15 -26.98 0.82
C PHE A 104 -7.73 -26.80 0.28
N LEU A 105 -6.82 -26.08 0.99
CA LEU A 105 -5.42 -25.94 0.62
C LEU A 105 -4.69 -27.29 0.71
N THR A 106 -4.82 -28.00 1.82
CA THR A 106 -4.21 -29.30 2.05
C THR A 106 -4.75 -30.36 1.08
N LEU A 107 -6.06 -30.37 0.86
CA LEU A 107 -6.71 -31.30 -0.10
C LEU A 107 -6.26 -31.06 -1.55
N MET A 108 -5.87 -29.85 -1.87
CA MET A 108 -5.27 -29.49 -3.16
C MET A 108 -3.73 -29.71 -3.19
N GLY A 109 -3.13 -30.33 -2.17
CA GLY A 109 -1.70 -30.63 -2.14
C GLY A 109 -0.79 -29.45 -1.77
N LEU A 110 -1.35 -28.37 -1.22
CA LEU A 110 -0.60 -27.21 -0.75
C LEU A 110 -0.27 -27.37 0.73
N GLU A 111 0.97 -27.72 1.01
CA GLU A 111 1.49 -27.86 2.37
C GLU A 111 2.07 -26.51 2.83
N ILE A 112 1.29 -25.79 3.65
CA ILE A 112 1.56 -24.36 3.98
C ILE A 112 2.86 -24.19 4.78
N GLY A 113 3.19 -25.13 5.67
CA GLY A 113 4.44 -25.07 6.44
C GLY A 113 5.65 -25.11 5.53
N GLY A 114 5.69 -26.04 4.57
CA GLY A 114 6.78 -26.13 3.59
C GLY A 114 6.82 -24.92 2.63
N ILE A 115 5.67 -24.39 2.24
CA ILE A 115 5.59 -23.17 1.43
C ILE A 115 6.18 -21.99 2.21
N ALA A 116 5.82 -21.84 3.49
CA ALA A 116 6.36 -20.80 4.35
C ALA A 116 7.87 -20.93 4.53
N ASP A 117 8.36 -22.15 4.79
CA ASP A 117 9.79 -22.42 4.91
C ASP A 117 10.56 -22.15 3.62
N TYR A 118 9.95 -22.44 2.46
CA TYR A 118 10.55 -22.15 1.16
C TYR A 118 10.73 -20.66 0.92
N PHE A 119 9.65 -19.89 1.03
CA PHE A 119 9.69 -18.45 0.72
C PHE A 119 10.33 -17.60 1.83
N CYS A 120 10.10 -17.92 3.10
CA CYS A 120 10.53 -17.07 4.21
C CYS A 120 11.88 -17.49 4.83
N ARG A 121 12.59 -18.47 4.26
CA ARG A 121 13.90 -18.93 4.76
C ARG A 121 14.95 -17.83 4.87
N GLY A 122 14.95 -16.89 3.93
CA GLY A 122 15.86 -15.76 3.86
C GLY A 122 15.27 -14.43 4.35
N GLY A 123 14.11 -14.44 4.99
CA GLY A 123 13.35 -13.27 5.35
C GLY A 123 12.19 -13.01 4.39
N VAL A 124 11.95 -11.76 4.01
CA VAL A 124 10.91 -11.40 3.05
C VAL A 124 11.31 -11.84 1.64
N HIS A 125 10.47 -12.65 1.01
CA HIS A 125 10.58 -12.96 -0.42
C HIS A 125 9.72 -12.00 -1.22
N CYS A 126 10.29 -11.37 -2.26
CA CYS A 126 9.56 -10.50 -3.17
C CYS A 126 10.00 -10.81 -4.60
N CYS A 127 9.04 -10.92 -5.51
CA CYS A 127 9.29 -11.25 -6.90
C CYS A 127 8.27 -10.53 -7.82
N PRO A 128 8.61 -10.27 -9.10
CA PRO A 128 7.65 -9.80 -10.09
C PRO A 128 6.50 -10.81 -10.25
N MET A 129 5.27 -10.31 -10.35
CA MET A 129 4.12 -11.15 -10.69
C MET A 129 4.20 -11.57 -12.16
N SER A 130 3.88 -12.83 -12.45
CA SER A 130 3.65 -13.26 -13.83
C SER A 130 2.32 -12.70 -14.37
N ASP A 131 2.17 -12.73 -15.70
CA ASP A 131 0.90 -12.36 -16.34
C ASP A 131 -0.26 -13.22 -15.82
N ALA A 132 -0.01 -14.50 -15.48
CA ALA A 132 -1.01 -15.39 -14.92
C ALA A 132 -1.46 -14.96 -13.51
N ILE A 133 -0.51 -14.56 -12.64
CA ILE A 133 -0.83 -14.02 -11.31
C ILE A 133 -1.62 -12.72 -11.45
N THR A 134 -1.15 -11.80 -12.30
CA THR A 134 -1.83 -10.52 -12.53
C THR A 134 -3.26 -10.73 -13.02
N ALA A 135 -3.48 -11.63 -13.97
CA ALA A 135 -4.81 -11.94 -14.49
C ALA A 135 -5.75 -12.49 -13.40
N ILE A 136 -5.25 -13.38 -12.51
CA ILE A 136 -6.05 -13.91 -11.40
C ILE A 136 -6.40 -12.80 -10.40
N VAL A 137 -5.43 -11.94 -10.08
CA VAL A 137 -5.63 -10.82 -9.14
C VAL A 137 -6.67 -9.86 -9.68
N ASP A 138 -6.62 -9.50 -10.97
CA ASP A 138 -7.57 -8.59 -11.61
C ASP A 138 -8.97 -9.23 -11.71
N GLU A 139 -9.07 -10.49 -12.13
CA GLU A 139 -10.33 -11.26 -12.15
C GLU A 139 -11.03 -11.18 -10.79
N VAL A 140 -10.31 -11.55 -9.72
CA VAL A 140 -10.87 -11.56 -8.36
C VAL A 140 -11.21 -10.16 -7.86
N TRP A 141 -10.42 -9.16 -8.24
CA TRP A 141 -10.64 -7.78 -7.82
C TRP A 141 -11.88 -7.15 -8.45
N ASP A 142 -12.08 -7.40 -9.75
CA ASP A 142 -13.22 -6.85 -10.48
C ASP A 142 -14.54 -7.49 -10.04
N ASP A 143 -14.51 -8.77 -9.65
CA ASP A 143 -15.66 -9.53 -9.15
C ASP A 143 -15.81 -9.51 -7.62
N ALA A 144 -15.00 -8.74 -6.89
CA ALA A 144 -14.92 -8.74 -5.43
C ALA A 144 -16.27 -8.65 -4.72
N ALA A 145 -17.22 -7.88 -5.25
CA ALA A 145 -18.55 -7.69 -4.66
C ALA A 145 -19.48 -8.92 -4.80
N TYR A 146 -19.23 -9.80 -5.77
CA TYR A 146 -20.13 -10.87 -6.17
C TYR A 146 -19.52 -12.26 -6.11
N ALA A 147 -18.19 -12.38 -5.96
CA ALA A 147 -17.48 -13.65 -5.98
C ALA A 147 -17.98 -14.61 -4.88
N ALA A 148 -18.36 -15.81 -5.29
CA ALA A 148 -18.78 -16.85 -4.35
C ALA A 148 -17.55 -17.40 -3.57
N PRO A 149 -17.74 -17.92 -2.33
CA PRO A 149 -16.65 -18.47 -1.54
C PRO A 149 -15.83 -19.55 -2.27
N GLY A 150 -16.46 -20.36 -3.12
CA GLY A 150 -15.78 -21.38 -3.92
C GLY A 150 -14.86 -20.79 -4.99
N GLU A 151 -15.23 -19.68 -5.60
CA GLU A 151 -14.43 -18.97 -6.59
C GLU A 151 -13.19 -18.35 -5.94
N LEU A 152 -13.37 -17.73 -4.77
CA LEU A 152 -12.26 -17.15 -4.00
C LEU A 152 -11.27 -18.23 -3.52
N ARG A 153 -11.77 -19.41 -3.10
CA ARG A 153 -10.91 -20.56 -2.77
C ARG A 153 -10.13 -21.05 -3.99
N SER A 154 -10.79 -21.16 -5.13
CA SER A 154 -10.13 -21.53 -6.39
C SER A 154 -9.04 -20.53 -6.77
N ALA A 155 -9.32 -19.24 -6.66
CA ALA A 155 -8.35 -18.19 -6.93
C ALA A 155 -7.14 -18.26 -5.97
N ALA A 156 -7.36 -18.46 -4.67
CA ALA A 156 -6.29 -18.61 -3.69
C ALA A 156 -5.37 -19.81 -4.04
N VAL A 157 -5.94 -20.95 -4.42
CA VAL A 157 -5.17 -22.12 -4.86
C VAL A 157 -4.36 -21.80 -6.12
N ARG A 158 -4.99 -21.20 -7.14
CA ARG A 158 -4.33 -20.80 -8.39
C ARG A 158 -3.16 -19.84 -8.13
N LEU A 159 -3.36 -18.82 -7.30
CA LEU A 159 -2.31 -17.86 -6.92
C LEU A 159 -1.10 -18.54 -6.27
N LEU A 160 -1.34 -19.45 -5.32
CA LEU A 160 -0.26 -20.17 -4.66
C LEU A 160 0.50 -21.08 -5.62
N TYR A 161 -0.19 -21.78 -6.53
CA TYR A 161 0.48 -22.60 -7.54
C TYR A 161 1.28 -21.77 -8.55
N GLU A 162 0.75 -20.65 -9.02
CA GLU A 162 1.48 -19.76 -9.93
C GLU A 162 2.70 -19.14 -9.24
N LEU A 163 2.58 -18.79 -7.95
CA LEU A 163 3.70 -18.27 -7.16
C LEU A 163 4.81 -19.32 -7.01
N LEU A 164 4.46 -20.60 -6.74
CA LEU A 164 5.41 -21.71 -6.64
C LEU A 164 6.12 -22.06 -7.98
N ARG A 165 5.58 -21.60 -9.11
CA ARG A 165 6.20 -21.78 -10.43
C ARG A 165 7.19 -20.70 -10.81
N LEU A 166 7.17 -19.57 -10.07
CA LEU A 166 8.11 -18.49 -10.33
C LEU A 166 9.55 -18.94 -10.03
N PRO A 167 10.54 -18.45 -10.77
CA PRO A 167 11.93 -18.71 -10.45
C PRO A 167 12.27 -18.17 -9.05
N ASP A 168 13.17 -18.84 -8.34
CA ASP A 168 13.63 -18.47 -6.99
C ASP A 168 14.57 -17.23 -7.03
N GLU A 169 14.32 -16.31 -7.92
CA GLU A 169 15.04 -15.04 -8.04
C GLU A 169 14.24 -13.96 -7.31
N ALA A 170 14.63 -13.71 -6.07
CA ALA A 170 14.06 -12.59 -5.32
C ALA A 170 14.59 -11.27 -5.89
N ASP A 171 13.70 -10.51 -6.55
CA ASP A 171 13.97 -9.12 -6.96
C ASP A 171 13.42 -8.17 -5.87
N THR A 172 14.08 -8.17 -4.73
CA THR A 172 13.63 -7.39 -3.58
C THR A 172 14.46 -6.11 -3.46
N ALA A 173 13.87 -4.98 -3.78
CA ALA A 173 14.46 -3.69 -3.43
C ALA A 173 14.53 -3.58 -1.91
N ARG A 174 15.74 -3.60 -1.35
CA ARG A 174 15.96 -3.50 0.10
C ARG A 174 16.45 -2.11 0.46
N CYS A 175 15.78 -1.51 1.44
CA CYS A 175 16.18 -0.21 1.99
C CYS A 175 16.65 -0.37 3.44
N PRO A 176 17.78 0.21 3.83
CA PRO A 176 18.19 0.27 5.23
C PRO A 176 17.08 0.86 6.11
N ALA A 177 16.87 0.31 7.30
CA ALA A 177 15.80 0.75 8.21
C ALA A 177 15.84 2.27 8.44
N ARG A 178 17.02 2.85 8.62
CA ARG A 178 17.19 4.29 8.79
C ARG A 178 16.60 5.12 7.63
N GLN A 179 16.71 4.64 6.39
CA GLN A 179 16.12 5.35 5.25
C GLN A 179 14.59 5.36 5.33
N VAL A 180 14.02 4.21 5.62
CA VAL A 180 12.56 4.05 5.71
C VAL A 180 12.01 4.85 6.89
N GLU A 181 12.66 4.81 8.04
CA GLU A 181 12.26 5.55 9.24
C GLU A 181 12.32 7.07 9.03
N CYS A 182 13.41 7.59 8.43
CA CYS A 182 13.51 9.01 8.09
C CYS A 182 12.38 9.46 7.15
N VAL A 183 12.08 8.68 6.12
CA VAL A 183 11.03 9.04 5.17
C VAL A 183 9.66 8.94 5.81
N ARG A 184 9.39 7.91 6.61
CA ARG A 184 8.14 7.74 7.37
C ARG A 184 7.90 8.92 8.33
N GLU A 185 8.92 9.36 9.05
CA GLU A 185 8.82 10.53 9.93
C GLU A 185 8.59 11.80 9.13
N ALA A 186 9.30 12.00 8.00
CA ALA A 186 9.09 13.14 7.10
C ALA A 186 7.66 13.18 6.53
N GLU A 187 7.10 12.03 6.16
CA GLU A 187 5.68 11.93 5.74
C GLU A 187 4.75 12.35 6.88
N THR A 188 4.97 11.83 8.08
CA THR A 188 4.15 12.14 9.26
C THR A 188 4.16 13.65 9.54
N LEU A 189 5.35 14.25 9.60
CA LEU A 189 5.52 15.69 9.82
C LEU A 189 4.87 16.55 8.72
N GLY A 190 5.02 16.14 7.48
CA GLY A 190 4.48 16.90 6.34
C GLY A 190 2.98 16.75 6.15
N LEU A 191 2.38 15.61 6.55
CA LEU A 191 0.95 15.36 6.44
C LEU A 191 0.15 15.97 7.60
N GLN A 192 0.78 16.28 8.74
CA GLN A 192 0.12 16.97 9.85
C GLN A 192 -0.44 18.33 9.44
N ASP A 193 0.27 19.07 8.61
CA ASP A 193 -0.18 20.35 8.08
C ASP A 193 0.31 20.57 6.65
N LEU A 194 -0.55 20.29 5.70
CA LEU A 194 -0.27 20.45 4.27
C LEU A 194 -0.20 21.92 3.81
N SER A 195 -0.67 22.87 4.63
CA SER A 195 -0.54 24.32 4.33
C SER A 195 0.92 24.77 4.43
N VAL A 196 1.69 24.14 5.31
CA VAL A 196 3.12 24.45 5.53
C VAL A 196 3.98 23.73 4.49
N ARG A 197 4.73 24.53 3.72
CA ARG A 197 5.73 23.99 2.79
C ARG A 197 7.07 23.89 3.50
N ARG A 198 7.48 22.65 3.84
CA ARG A 198 8.80 22.37 4.40
C ARG A 198 9.79 22.16 3.26
N PRO A 199 10.88 22.95 3.17
CA PRO A 199 11.94 22.67 2.19
C PRO A 199 12.61 21.32 2.48
N ALA A 200 13.05 20.60 1.44
CA ALA A 200 13.78 19.34 1.60
C ALA A 200 15.05 19.51 2.46
N ARG A 201 15.69 20.69 2.39
CA ARG A 201 16.86 21.03 3.21
C ARG A 201 16.52 21.05 4.71
N GLU A 202 15.40 21.64 5.11
CA GLU A 202 14.98 21.70 6.53
C GLU A 202 14.81 20.29 7.12
N LEU A 203 14.19 19.37 6.38
CA LEU A 203 14.06 17.98 6.82
C LEU A 203 15.39 17.23 6.76
N ALA A 204 16.22 17.47 5.76
CA ALA A 204 17.55 16.89 5.71
C ALA A 204 18.37 17.28 6.94
N ASP A 205 18.38 18.57 7.32
CA ASP A 205 19.05 19.08 8.51
C ASP A 205 18.48 18.44 9.79
N HIS A 206 17.14 18.26 9.88
CA HIS A 206 16.48 17.58 11.00
C HIS A 206 16.98 16.13 11.21
N PHE A 207 17.22 15.41 10.12
CA PHE A 207 17.71 14.02 10.16
C PHE A 207 19.25 13.91 10.15
N GLY A 208 19.97 15.01 10.15
CA GLY A 208 21.42 15.03 10.04
C GLY A 208 21.94 14.51 8.69
N LEU A 209 21.21 14.77 7.61
CA LEU A 209 21.50 14.34 6.24
C LEU A 209 21.87 15.55 5.36
N SER A 210 22.58 15.29 4.27
CA SER A 210 22.63 16.27 3.17
C SER A 210 21.26 16.30 2.44
N GLU A 211 20.91 17.43 1.82
CA GLU A 211 19.69 17.56 1.05
C GLU A 211 19.59 16.51 -0.08
N SER A 212 20.72 16.24 -0.75
CA SER A 212 20.80 15.19 -1.78
C SER A 212 20.58 13.77 -1.21
N GLY A 213 21.12 13.49 -0.03
CA GLY A 213 20.95 12.23 0.69
C GLY A 213 19.48 12.02 1.07
N PHE A 214 18.83 13.04 1.63
CA PHE A 214 17.39 12.97 1.95
C PHE A 214 16.52 12.77 0.71
N LYS A 215 16.80 13.49 -0.39
CA LYS A 215 16.09 13.30 -1.66
C LYS A 215 16.23 11.87 -2.21
N LEU A 216 17.45 11.30 -2.09
CA LEU A 216 17.68 9.90 -2.48
C LEU A 216 16.89 8.93 -1.61
N TYR A 217 16.79 9.16 -0.29
CA TYR A 217 15.97 8.34 0.60
C TYR A 217 14.49 8.37 0.18
N CYS A 218 13.96 9.57 -0.11
CA CYS A 218 12.60 9.70 -0.62
C CYS A 218 12.40 8.94 -1.94
N GLN A 219 13.33 9.07 -2.88
CA GLN A 219 13.25 8.36 -4.16
C GLN A 219 13.25 6.83 -3.98
N ASN A 220 14.10 6.31 -3.10
CA ASN A 220 14.18 4.87 -2.84
C ASN A 220 12.93 4.32 -2.16
N VAL A 221 12.41 5.05 -1.17
CA VAL A 221 11.29 4.58 -0.34
C VAL A 221 9.93 4.90 -0.98
N LEU A 222 9.70 6.17 -1.40
CA LEU A 222 8.42 6.61 -1.98
C LEU A 222 8.30 6.27 -3.48
N GLY A 223 9.43 6.05 -4.17
CA GLY A 223 9.46 5.89 -5.63
C GLY A 223 9.39 7.21 -6.39
N GLU A 224 9.23 8.32 -5.69
CA GLU A 224 9.16 9.66 -6.25
C GLU A 224 9.93 10.66 -5.39
N GLY A 225 10.27 11.81 -5.98
CA GLY A 225 10.97 12.86 -5.24
C GLY A 225 10.08 13.51 -4.19
N TYR A 226 10.67 13.95 -3.07
CA TYR A 226 10.00 14.60 -1.95
C TYR A 226 8.99 15.70 -2.36
N LEU A 227 9.41 16.60 -3.26
CA LEU A 227 8.55 17.72 -3.70
C LEU A 227 7.35 17.24 -4.54
N ALA A 228 7.55 16.22 -5.38
CA ALA A 228 6.49 15.63 -6.20
C ALA A 228 5.45 14.96 -5.29
N TYR A 229 5.91 14.17 -4.33
CA TYR A 229 5.06 13.52 -3.33
C TYR A 229 4.14 14.52 -2.60
N PHE A 230 4.73 15.53 -1.95
CA PHE A 230 3.91 16.49 -1.20
C PHE A 230 3.04 17.40 -2.07
N ARG A 231 3.47 17.70 -3.32
CA ARG A 231 2.61 18.37 -4.30
C ARG A 231 1.36 17.52 -4.59
N ARG A 232 1.54 16.24 -4.84
CA ARG A 232 0.45 15.30 -5.08
C ARG A 232 -0.49 15.22 -3.88
N ARG A 233 0.02 15.02 -2.66
CA ARG A 233 -0.78 14.94 -1.43
C ARG A 233 -1.61 16.21 -1.17
N ARG A 234 -1.04 17.40 -1.43
CA ARG A 234 -1.79 18.68 -1.33
C ARG A 234 -2.94 18.73 -2.32
N LEU A 235 -2.73 18.32 -3.55
CA LEU A 235 -3.77 18.34 -4.58
C LEU A 235 -4.85 17.28 -4.35
N GLU A 236 -4.50 16.11 -3.83
CA GLU A 236 -5.46 15.09 -3.39
C GLU A 236 -6.34 15.61 -2.23
N LYS A 237 -5.74 16.26 -1.24
CA LYS A 237 -6.51 16.90 -0.17
C LYS A 237 -7.42 18.01 -0.67
N ALA A 238 -6.96 18.79 -1.65
CA ALA A 238 -7.80 19.78 -2.29
C ALA A 238 -8.98 19.16 -3.04
N ALA A 239 -8.76 18.05 -3.75
CA ALA A 239 -9.82 17.32 -4.43
C ALA A 239 -10.87 16.77 -3.45
N GLU A 240 -10.43 16.24 -2.31
CA GLU A 240 -11.33 15.85 -1.21
C GLU A 240 -12.17 17.02 -0.72
N LEU A 241 -11.54 18.17 -0.39
CA LEU A 241 -12.23 19.37 0.09
C LEU A 241 -13.20 19.94 -0.95
N LEU A 242 -12.85 19.93 -2.23
CA LEU A 242 -13.73 20.36 -3.32
C LEU A 242 -15.01 19.51 -3.41
N ARG A 243 -14.89 18.20 -3.15
CA ARG A 243 -16.01 17.25 -3.18
C ARG A 243 -16.88 17.32 -1.93
N THR A 244 -16.25 17.47 -0.76
CA THR A 244 -16.92 17.30 0.55
C THR A 244 -17.39 18.60 1.18
N THR A 245 -16.88 19.76 0.72
CA THR A 245 -17.18 21.06 1.35
C THR A 245 -17.68 22.11 0.36
N PRO A 246 -18.46 23.12 0.82
CA PRO A 246 -18.85 24.24 0.00
C PRO A 246 -17.82 25.38 -0.02
N GLN A 247 -16.63 25.19 0.56
CA GLN A 247 -15.59 26.21 0.68
C GLN A 247 -15.23 26.82 -0.68
N ARG A 248 -14.80 28.08 -0.68
CA ARG A 248 -14.33 28.74 -1.90
C ARG A 248 -13.03 28.09 -2.39
N VAL A 249 -12.83 28.05 -3.70
CA VAL A 249 -11.61 27.49 -4.31
C VAL A 249 -10.35 28.19 -3.78
N GLN A 250 -10.42 29.49 -3.54
CA GLN A 250 -9.32 30.27 -2.97
C GLN A 250 -8.96 29.82 -1.54
N ASP A 251 -9.96 29.53 -0.72
CA ASP A 251 -9.75 29.10 0.68
C ASP A 251 -9.15 27.71 0.72
N ILE A 252 -9.62 26.80 -0.16
CA ILE A 252 -9.05 25.47 -0.32
C ILE A 252 -7.59 25.57 -0.79
N ALA A 253 -7.29 26.42 -1.78
CA ALA A 253 -5.93 26.64 -2.25
C ALA A 253 -4.99 27.05 -1.11
N ALA A 254 -5.43 27.98 -0.26
CA ALA A 254 -4.67 28.43 0.91
C ALA A 254 -4.46 27.29 1.93
N GLN A 255 -5.49 26.49 2.24
CA GLN A 255 -5.43 25.37 3.17
C GLN A 255 -4.44 24.28 2.73
N VAL A 256 -4.22 24.13 1.42
CA VAL A 256 -3.26 23.15 0.90
C VAL A 256 -1.94 23.80 0.48
N GLY A 257 -1.63 25.00 1.00
CA GLY A 257 -0.32 25.64 0.87
C GLY A 257 -0.05 26.32 -0.47
N TYR A 258 -1.08 26.79 -1.19
CA TYR A 258 -0.91 27.60 -2.38
C TYR A 258 -1.24 29.07 -2.10
N GLU A 259 -0.25 29.94 -2.27
CA GLU A 259 -0.42 31.40 -2.11
C GLU A 259 -1.23 32.04 -3.24
N SER A 260 -1.27 31.40 -4.42
CA SER A 260 -1.94 31.92 -5.61
C SER A 260 -2.96 30.91 -6.13
N GLN A 261 -4.21 31.36 -6.27
CA GLN A 261 -5.30 30.58 -6.86
C GLN A 261 -4.98 30.15 -8.30
N GLY A 262 -4.28 31.00 -9.07
CA GLY A 262 -3.89 30.67 -10.45
C GLY A 262 -2.88 29.52 -10.50
N ARG A 263 -1.85 29.55 -9.64
CA ARG A 263 -0.87 28.45 -9.52
C ARG A 263 -1.52 27.17 -9.01
N PHE A 264 -2.46 27.29 -8.09
CA PHE A 264 -3.25 26.14 -7.63
C PHE A 264 -4.08 25.55 -8.76
N ALA A 265 -4.84 26.37 -9.50
CA ALA A 265 -5.70 25.89 -10.57
C ALA A 265 -4.90 25.19 -11.68
N GLN A 266 -3.73 25.74 -12.04
CA GLN A 266 -2.84 25.10 -13.01
C GLN A 266 -2.30 23.76 -12.49
N ALA A 267 -1.79 23.71 -11.25
CA ALA A 267 -1.28 22.48 -10.66
C ALA A 267 -2.37 21.39 -10.52
N PHE A 268 -3.59 21.81 -10.20
CA PHE A 268 -4.75 20.93 -10.10
C PHE A 268 -5.13 20.36 -11.47
N TYR A 269 -5.18 21.21 -12.49
CA TYR A 269 -5.46 20.80 -13.87
C TYR A 269 -4.39 19.83 -14.40
N ASP A 270 -3.10 20.09 -14.11
CA ASP A 270 -2.00 19.22 -14.53
C ASP A 270 -2.18 17.80 -13.99
N GLN A 271 -2.70 17.65 -12.76
CA GLN A 271 -2.89 16.35 -12.10
C GLN A 271 -4.21 15.68 -12.47
N PHE A 272 -5.33 16.42 -12.46
CA PHE A 272 -6.68 15.83 -12.60
C PHE A 272 -7.31 16.03 -13.97
N ARG A 273 -6.67 16.80 -14.87
CA ARG A 273 -7.20 17.20 -16.19
C ARG A 273 -8.55 17.91 -16.16
N LEU A 274 -8.89 18.45 -15.00
CA LEU A 274 -10.09 19.24 -14.73
C LEU A 274 -9.68 20.47 -13.93
N THR A 275 -10.36 21.58 -14.15
CA THR A 275 -10.23 22.73 -13.25
C THR A 275 -10.90 22.42 -11.90
N PRO A 276 -10.51 23.09 -10.79
CA PRO A 276 -11.13 22.86 -9.49
C PRO A 276 -12.67 23.04 -9.50
N LEU A 277 -13.20 23.96 -10.30
CA LEU A 277 -14.64 24.19 -10.41
C LEU A 277 -15.35 23.08 -11.21
N GLU A 278 -14.76 22.60 -12.29
CA GLU A 278 -15.27 21.47 -13.06
C GLU A 278 -15.28 20.20 -12.20
N TYR A 279 -14.16 19.93 -11.50
CA TYR A 279 -14.04 18.81 -10.59
C TYR A 279 -15.15 18.80 -9.53
N ARG A 280 -15.42 19.97 -8.90
CA ARG A 280 -16.51 20.13 -7.93
C ARG A 280 -17.89 19.84 -8.52
N ARG A 281 -18.13 20.26 -9.78
CA ARG A 281 -19.44 20.06 -10.45
C ARG A 281 -19.67 18.58 -10.77
N LEU A 282 -18.63 17.86 -11.18
CA LEU A 282 -18.72 16.45 -11.56
C LEU A 282 -18.78 15.52 -10.34
N SER A 283 -18.34 15.99 -9.17
CA SER A 283 -18.34 15.23 -7.92
C SER A 283 -19.60 15.39 -7.07
N LYS A 284 -20.55 16.22 -7.51
CA LYS A 284 -21.88 16.42 -6.89
C LYS A 284 -22.94 15.59 -7.59
#